data_0d9a8bff0acbe29e10c28309ea64de8b
#
_entry.id   0d9a8bff0acbe29e10c28309ea64de8b
#
_cell.length_a   1.000
_cell.length_b   1.000
_cell.length_c   1.000
_cell.angle_alpha   90.00
_cell.angle_beta   90.00
_cell.angle_gamma   90.00
#
_symmetry.space_group_name_H-M   'P 1'
#
loop_
_entity.id
_entity.type
_entity.pdbx_description
1 polymer ?
#
loop_
_entity_poly.entity_id
_entity_poly.type
_entity_poly.pdbx_seq_one_letter_code
_entity_poly.pdbx_strand_id
1 'polypeptide(L)'
;MIVLVANLKANEGKGDEVAEEFKKLVPKILKDPGTVGYLVCRVANDPSKFIVVEQYENREALQVHGQTEHFRAFNAATRGMFAGRAEIQLCNQVA
;
A
#
# COMPACT_ATOMS: atom_id res chain seq x y z
N MET A 1 -8.66 9.59 13.05
CA MET A 1 -8.01 8.50 12.29
C MET A 1 -6.84 9.00 11.49
N ILE A 2 -5.87 8.15 11.31
CA ILE A 2 -4.70 8.41 10.47
C ILE A 2 -4.97 7.87 9.07
N VAL A 3 -4.68 8.66 8.05
CA VAL A 3 -4.78 8.23 6.66
C VAL A 3 -3.42 8.38 5.99
N LEU A 4 -2.95 7.32 5.38
CA LEU A 4 -1.70 7.35 4.63
C LEU A 4 -2.03 7.21 3.14
N VAL A 5 -1.48 8.11 2.34
CA VAL A 5 -1.63 8.07 0.89
C VAL A 5 -0.24 7.84 0.28
N ALA A 6 -0.11 6.78 -0.48
CA ALA A 6 1.13 6.44 -1.17
C ALA A 6 0.94 6.46 -2.67
N ASN A 7 1.83 7.14 -3.36
CA ASN A 7 1.90 7.12 -4.82
C ASN A 7 3.11 6.27 -5.22
N LEU A 8 2.84 5.25 -6.02
CA LEU A 8 3.84 4.27 -6.45
C LEU A 8 3.88 4.20 -7.97
N LYS A 9 5.04 3.94 -8.51
CA LYS A 9 5.18 3.69 -9.94
C LYS A 9 5.88 2.35 -10.14
N ALA A 10 5.24 1.44 -10.87
CA ALA A 10 5.87 0.19 -11.27
C ALA A 10 6.83 0.44 -12.43
N ASN A 11 7.90 -0.34 -12.49
CA ASN A 11 8.76 -0.38 -13.66
C ASN A 11 7.95 -0.81 -14.88
N GLU A 12 8.41 -0.40 -16.05
CA GLU A 12 7.77 -0.75 -17.31
C GLU A 12 7.56 -2.27 -17.41
N GLY A 13 6.35 -2.66 -17.74
CA GLY A 13 5.98 -4.08 -17.87
C GLY A 13 5.70 -4.81 -16.55
N LYS A 14 5.84 -4.14 -15.40
CA LYS A 14 5.65 -4.79 -14.08
C LYS A 14 4.32 -4.46 -13.41
N GLY A 15 3.50 -3.59 -14.00
CA GLY A 15 2.25 -3.16 -13.38
C GLY A 15 1.30 -4.30 -13.03
N ASP A 16 1.16 -5.29 -13.91
CA ASP A 16 0.26 -6.42 -13.65
C ASP A 16 0.77 -7.30 -12.50
N GLU A 17 2.08 -7.54 -12.44
CA GLU A 17 2.67 -8.31 -11.34
C GLU A 17 2.49 -7.59 -10.00
N VAL A 18 2.70 -6.27 -9.98
CA VAL A 18 2.48 -5.46 -8.77
C VAL A 18 1.02 -5.55 -8.33
N ALA A 19 0.08 -5.44 -9.27
CA ALA A 19 -1.35 -5.57 -8.97
C ALA A 19 -1.69 -6.93 -8.34
N GLU A 20 -1.13 -8.01 -8.87
CA GLU A 20 -1.35 -9.35 -8.33
C GLU A 20 -0.78 -9.51 -6.91
N GLU A 21 0.39 -8.93 -6.63
CA GLU A 21 0.95 -8.97 -5.29
C GLU A 21 0.11 -8.17 -4.28
N PHE A 22 -0.44 -7.03 -4.68
CA PHE A 22 -1.39 -6.29 -3.85
C PHE A 22 -2.67 -7.09 -3.57
N LYS A 23 -3.19 -7.81 -4.55
CA LYS A 23 -4.39 -8.65 -4.35
C LYS A 23 -4.17 -9.74 -3.30
N LYS A 24 -2.95 -10.25 -3.16
CA LYS A 24 -2.60 -11.21 -2.12
C LYS A 24 -2.47 -10.52 -0.76
N LEU A 25 -1.94 -9.31 -0.73
CA LEU A 25 -1.61 -8.60 0.49
C LEU A 25 -2.84 -8.01 1.19
N VAL A 26 -3.71 -7.34 0.45
CA VAL A 26 -4.80 -6.55 1.03
C VAL A 26 -5.73 -7.36 1.95
N PRO A 27 -6.17 -8.57 1.60
CA PRO A 27 -7.01 -9.36 2.52
C PRO A 27 -6.34 -9.65 3.86
N LYS A 28 -5.03 -9.79 3.88
CA LYS A 28 -4.27 -10.03 5.13
C LYS A 28 -4.18 -8.76 5.95
N ILE A 29 -3.93 -7.62 5.31
CA ILE A 29 -3.85 -6.31 5.97
C ILE A 29 -5.18 -5.97 6.66
N LEU A 30 -6.29 -6.24 6.00
CA LEU A 30 -7.62 -5.92 6.54
C LEU A 30 -7.95 -6.69 7.81
N LYS A 31 -7.20 -7.74 8.13
CA LYS A 31 -7.32 -8.50 9.37
C LYS A 31 -6.40 -7.98 10.48
N ASP A 32 -5.50 -7.05 10.18
CA ASP A 32 -4.57 -6.51 11.18
C ASP A 32 -5.33 -5.63 12.17
N PRO A 33 -5.03 -5.72 13.47
CA PRO A 33 -5.67 -4.88 14.47
C PRO A 33 -5.42 -3.40 14.19
N GLY A 34 -6.47 -2.58 14.28
CA GLY A 34 -6.39 -1.13 14.10
C GLY A 34 -6.37 -0.67 12.65
N THR A 35 -6.34 -1.56 11.69
CA THR A 35 -6.52 -1.22 10.28
C THR A 35 -8.00 -1.08 9.97
N VAL A 36 -8.40 0.10 9.51
CA VAL A 36 -9.80 0.42 9.22
C VAL A 36 -10.11 0.25 7.75
N GLY A 37 -9.18 0.65 6.88
CA GLY A 37 -9.34 0.51 5.45
C GLY A 37 -8.01 0.45 4.74
N TYR A 38 -8.02 -0.17 3.58
CA TYR A 38 -6.85 -0.27 2.73
C TYR A 38 -7.30 -0.43 1.28
N LEU A 39 -7.08 0.59 0.47
CA LEU A 39 -7.46 0.58 -0.93
C LEU A 39 -6.22 0.70 -1.79
N VAL A 40 -6.14 -0.13 -2.80
CA VAL A 40 -5.11 -0.03 -3.83
C VAL A 40 -5.79 0.27 -5.15
N CYS A 41 -5.45 1.41 -5.74
CA CYS A 41 -6.02 1.86 -6.99
C CYS A 41 -4.94 1.94 -8.05
N ARG A 42 -5.31 1.57 -9.27
CA ARG A 42 -4.46 1.75 -10.44
C ARG A 42 -4.97 2.96 -11.21
N VAL A 43 -4.07 3.86 -11.59
CA VAL A 43 -4.48 5.07 -12.30
C VAL A 43 -5.04 4.70 -13.69
N ALA A 44 -6.23 5.19 -13.99
CA ALA A 44 -6.98 4.74 -15.17
C ALA A 44 -6.26 4.98 -16.50
N ASN A 45 -5.54 6.08 -16.62
CA ASN A 45 -4.83 6.44 -17.85
C ASN A 45 -3.32 6.18 -17.78
N ASP A 46 -2.83 5.54 -16.71
CA ASP A 46 -1.43 5.15 -16.59
C ASP A 46 -1.33 3.85 -15.78
N PRO A 47 -1.31 2.70 -16.46
CA PRO A 47 -1.35 1.40 -15.80
C PRO A 47 -0.10 1.07 -14.97
N SER A 48 0.95 1.87 -15.04
CA SER A 48 2.13 1.71 -14.19
C SER A 48 2.01 2.43 -12.85
N LYS A 49 1.04 3.33 -12.69
CA LYS A 49 0.87 4.11 -11.46
C LYS A 49 -0.19 3.52 -10.55
N PHE A 50 0.15 3.49 -9.26
CA PHE A 50 -0.74 3.02 -8.20
C PHE A 50 -0.87 4.09 -7.12
N ILE A 51 -2.07 4.20 -6.57
CA ILE A 51 -2.35 5.03 -5.41
C ILE A 51 -2.90 4.12 -4.34
N VAL A 52 -2.25 4.12 -3.17
CA VAL A 52 -2.68 3.32 -2.02
C VAL A 52 -3.23 4.28 -0.98
N VAL A 53 -4.43 4.01 -0.48
CA VAL A 53 -5.05 4.79 0.58
C VAL A 53 -5.26 3.85 1.76
N GLU A 54 -4.62 4.17 2.88
CA GLU A 54 -4.61 3.35 4.08
C GLU A 54 -5.22 4.13 5.22
N GLN A 55 -6.07 3.50 6.01
CA GLN A 55 -6.73 4.13 7.13
C GLN A 55 -6.52 3.32 8.40
N TYR A 56 -6.00 3.97 9.44
CA TYR A 56 -5.67 3.34 10.72
C TYR A 56 -6.32 4.10 11.88
N GLU A 57 -6.65 3.38 12.94
CA GLU A 57 -7.23 3.99 14.14
C GLU A 57 -6.26 4.97 14.80
N ASN A 58 -4.96 4.66 14.80
CA ASN A 58 -3.92 5.46 15.43
C ASN A 58 -2.54 5.16 14.83
N ARG A 59 -1.52 5.87 15.30
CA ARG A 59 -0.15 5.70 14.81
C ARG A 59 0.45 4.34 15.15
N GLU A 60 0.07 3.75 16.29
CA GLU A 60 0.55 2.42 16.68
C GLU A 60 0.11 1.35 15.70
N ALA A 61 -1.13 1.43 15.22
CA ALA A 61 -1.64 0.51 14.21
C ALA A 61 -0.85 0.62 12.90
N LEU A 62 -0.47 1.84 12.51
CA LEU A 62 0.38 2.05 11.33
C LEU A 62 1.78 1.43 11.54
N GLN A 63 2.37 1.59 12.71
CA GLN A 63 3.66 0.99 13.03
C GLN A 63 3.59 -0.54 12.99
N VAL A 64 2.54 -1.12 13.55
CA VAL A 64 2.33 -2.58 13.53
C VAL A 64 2.22 -3.07 12.09
N HIS A 65 1.48 -2.36 11.23
CA HIS A 65 1.36 -2.71 9.81
C HIS A 65 2.73 -2.86 9.13
N GLY A 66 3.63 -1.91 9.36
CA GLY A 66 4.97 -1.93 8.76
C GLY A 66 5.86 -3.08 9.21
N GLN A 67 5.49 -3.74 10.33
CA GLN A 67 6.27 -4.83 10.92
C GLN A 67 5.66 -6.22 10.68
N THR A 68 4.51 -6.30 10.01
CA THR A 68 3.84 -7.58 9.78
C THR A 68 4.64 -8.45 8.81
N GLU A 69 4.50 -9.77 9.00
CA GLU A 69 5.13 -10.75 8.13
C GLU A 69 4.64 -10.63 6.69
N HIS A 70 3.33 -10.43 6.50
CA HIS A 70 2.76 -10.32 5.16
C HIS A 70 3.21 -9.03 4.44
N PHE A 71 3.43 -7.92 5.15
CA PHE A 71 3.97 -6.72 4.53
C PHE A 71 5.43 -6.91 4.12
N ARG A 72 6.23 -7.58 4.96
CA ARG A 72 7.62 -7.92 4.63
C ARG A 72 7.69 -8.87 3.43
N ALA A 73 6.80 -9.85 3.36
CA ALA A 73 6.72 -10.76 2.23
C ALA A 73 6.37 -10.03 0.94
N PHE A 74 5.44 -9.08 1.01
CA PHE A 74 5.10 -8.22 -0.14
C PHE A 74 6.31 -7.41 -0.60
N ASN A 75 7.04 -6.79 0.32
CA ASN A 75 8.23 -6.02 -0.03
C ASN A 75 9.30 -6.89 -0.68
N ALA A 76 9.47 -8.11 -0.22
CA ALA A 76 10.40 -9.06 -0.82
C ALA A 76 9.96 -9.49 -2.22
N ALA A 77 8.67 -9.78 -2.38
CA ALA A 77 8.11 -10.24 -3.66
C ALA A 77 8.12 -9.15 -4.73
N THR A 78 8.01 -7.88 -4.32
CA THR A 78 7.98 -6.75 -5.25
C THR A 78 9.33 -6.06 -5.41
N ARG A 79 10.38 -6.60 -4.83
CA ARG A 79 11.71 -6.02 -4.94
C ARG A 79 12.12 -5.92 -6.41
N GLY A 80 12.54 -4.71 -6.83
CA GLY A 80 12.91 -4.44 -8.21
C GLY A 80 11.74 -4.18 -9.16
N MET A 81 10.50 -4.22 -8.67
CA MET A 81 9.32 -3.96 -9.51
C MET A 81 8.90 -2.49 -9.53
N PHE A 82 9.40 -1.67 -8.61
CA PHE A 82 9.05 -0.26 -8.52
C PHE A 82 10.14 0.65 -9.06
N ALA A 83 9.71 1.72 -9.73
CA ALA A 83 10.57 2.79 -10.21
C ALA A 83 10.64 3.89 -9.16
N GLY A 84 11.80 4.06 -8.55
CA GLY A 84 12.01 5.07 -7.53
C GLY A 84 11.33 4.75 -6.21
N ARG A 85 11.18 5.77 -5.39
CA ARG A 85 10.57 5.65 -4.06
C ARG A 85 9.08 5.97 -4.11
N ALA A 86 8.32 5.35 -3.21
CA ALA A 86 6.96 5.77 -2.94
C ALA A 86 6.92 7.22 -2.43
N GLU A 87 6.00 8.01 -2.95
CA GLU A 87 5.70 9.32 -2.40
C GLU A 87 4.57 9.15 -1.39
N ILE A 88 4.88 9.41 -0.12
CA ILE A 88 3.96 9.14 0.98
C ILE A 88 3.54 10.43 1.65
N GLN A 89 2.24 10.58 1.87
CA GLN A 89 1.67 11.62 2.71
C GLN A 89 0.94 11.00 3.88
N LEU A 90 1.27 11.46 5.08
CA LEU A 90 0.55 11.07 6.29
C LEU A 90 -0.43 12.18 6.64
N CYS A 91 -1.70 11.82 6.76
CA CYS A 91 -2.79 12.77 6.94
C CYS A 91 -3.56 12.47 8.22
N ASN A 92 -4.10 13.53 8.82
CA ASN A 92 -5.10 13.39 9.87
C ASN A 92 -6.47 13.55 9.20
N GLN A 93 -7.37 12.59 9.42
CA GLN A 93 -8.73 12.67 8.89
C GLN A 93 -9.47 13.83 9.54
N VAL A 94 -10.09 14.69 8.73
CA VAL A 94 -10.84 15.87 9.20
C VAL A 94 -12.34 15.66 9.17
N ALA A 95 -12.77 14.79 8.27
CA ALA A 95 -14.20 14.54 8.09
C ALA A 95 -14.45 13.10 7.68
#